data_b2ebf5bb8d5ae32491303d00ebb256f0
#
_entry.id   b2ebf5bb8d5ae32491303d00ebb256f0
#
_cell.length_a   1.000
_cell.length_b   1.000
_cell.length_c   1.000
_cell.angle_alpha   90.00
_cell.angle_beta   90.00
_cell.angle_gamma   90.00
#
_symmetry.space_group_name_H-M   'P 1'
#
loop_
_entity.id
_entity.type
_entity.pdbx_description
1 polymer ?
#
loop_
_entity_poly.entity_id
_entity_poly.type
_entity_poly.pdbx_seq_one_letter_code
_entity_poly.pdbx_strand_id
1 'polypeptide(L)'
;PYRGQKICALISLSDDGEYIARCLPHFGMKAVRGSTTRGGARALIKLKNIAEAGYHPMLTPDGPRGPIYKVQHGILFLALKTGLPIIPVGTALSHKIKVGSWDKMRVPLPFGKTALTYGKAVYVRSDAEMEAAAAELEKQLNWATDQSERFINKKPFDTQKP
;
A
#
# COMPACT_ATOMS: atom_id res chain seq x y z
N PRO A 1 13.11 -4.48 -6.39
CA PRO A 1 12.09 -4.86 -7.40
C PRO A 1 11.58 -3.66 -8.19
N TYR A 2 11.49 -2.46 -7.59
CA TYR A 2 10.87 -1.26 -8.20
C TYR A 2 11.86 -0.26 -8.80
N ARG A 3 13.16 -0.57 -8.82
CA ARG A 3 14.18 0.33 -9.36
C ARG A 3 13.94 0.56 -10.86
N GLY A 4 13.84 1.84 -11.26
CA GLY A 4 13.54 2.23 -12.65
C GLY A 4 12.04 2.34 -12.97
N GLN A 5 11.14 1.99 -12.05
CA GLN A 5 9.71 2.21 -12.23
C GLN A 5 9.29 3.58 -11.69
N LYS A 6 8.32 4.19 -12.35
CA LYS A 6 7.76 5.49 -11.95
C LYS A 6 6.78 5.32 -10.78
N ILE A 7 7.29 5.13 -9.55
CA ILE A 7 6.47 4.98 -8.35
C ILE A 7 6.32 6.31 -7.64
N CYS A 8 5.11 6.56 -7.13
CA CYS A 8 4.79 7.71 -6.32
C CYS A 8 4.05 7.26 -5.05
N ALA A 9 4.64 7.48 -3.87
CA ALA A 9 4.02 7.10 -2.60
C ALA A 9 3.28 8.27 -1.95
N LEU A 10 2.07 8.00 -1.45
CA LEU A 10 1.35 8.93 -0.58
C LEU A 10 1.90 8.82 0.84
N ILE A 11 2.44 9.91 1.34
CA ILE A 11 3.09 9.97 2.65
C ILE A 11 2.38 10.98 3.55
N SER A 12 2.08 10.60 4.78
CA SER A 12 1.43 11.45 5.77
C SER A 12 2.23 12.73 6.05
N LEU A 13 1.55 13.76 6.57
CA LEU A 13 2.18 15.02 6.98
C LEU A 13 2.81 14.96 8.39
N SER A 14 2.88 13.78 9.01
CA SER A 14 3.53 13.55 10.30
C SER A 14 5.06 13.67 10.19
N ASP A 15 5.73 13.81 11.33
CA ASP A 15 7.19 13.85 11.40
C ASP A 15 7.81 12.55 10.87
N ASP A 16 7.24 11.39 11.23
CA ASP A 16 7.67 10.09 10.68
C ASP A 16 7.52 10.05 9.15
N GLY A 17 6.44 10.64 8.62
CA GLY A 17 6.23 10.77 7.19
C GLY A 17 7.28 11.67 6.52
N GLU A 18 7.81 12.67 7.22
CA GLU A 18 8.89 13.52 6.70
C GLU A 18 10.17 12.72 6.45
N TYR A 19 10.56 11.86 7.40
CA TYR A 19 11.72 10.98 7.23
C TYR A 19 11.56 10.06 6.01
N ILE A 20 10.39 9.43 5.88
CA ILE A 20 10.11 8.55 4.74
C ILE A 20 10.15 9.33 3.42
N ALA A 21 9.51 10.51 3.38
CA ALA A 21 9.47 11.34 2.17
C ALA A 21 10.85 11.78 1.70
N ARG A 22 11.79 12.04 2.63
CA ARG A 22 13.20 12.36 2.31
C ARG A 22 14.00 11.15 1.81
N CYS A 23 13.65 9.94 2.25
CA CYS A 23 14.33 8.73 1.81
C CYS A 23 13.90 8.28 0.40
N LEU A 24 12.65 8.45 0.01
CA LEU A 24 12.09 7.92 -1.24
C LEU A 24 12.85 8.34 -2.51
N PRO A 25 13.31 9.61 -2.67
CA PRO A 25 14.06 10.03 -3.84
C PRO A 25 15.36 9.24 -4.05
N HIS A 26 16.04 8.80 -2.97
CA HIS A 26 17.24 7.97 -3.09
C HIS A 26 16.98 6.59 -3.71
N PHE A 27 15.71 6.16 -3.71
CA PHE A 27 15.26 4.94 -4.38
C PHE A 27 14.61 5.20 -5.75
N GLY A 28 14.67 6.44 -6.26
CA GLY A 28 14.02 6.83 -7.52
C GLY A 28 12.50 6.93 -7.44
N MET A 29 11.94 7.05 -6.25
CA MET A 29 10.50 7.19 -6.02
C MET A 29 10.14 8.64 -5.72
N LYS A 30 8.91 9.06 -6.10
CA LYS A 30 8.36 10.35 -5.69
C LYS A 30 7.52 10.22 -4.42
N ALA A 31 7.51 11.27 -3.60
CA ALA A 31 6.61 11.40 -2.46
C ALA A 31 5.54 12.46 -2.77
N VAL A 32 4.28 12.12 -2.56
CA VAL A 32 3.17 13.07 -2.45
C VAL A 32 2.83 13.20 -0.97
N ARG A 33 2.96 14.42 -0.45
CA ARG A 33 2.60 14.71 0.94
C ARG A 33 1.11 14.96 1.06
N GLY A 34 0.48 14.27 1.99
CA GLY A 34 -0.95 14.40 2.25
C GLY A 34 -1.49 13.23 3.05
N SER A 35 -2.75 13.33 3.43
CA SER A 35 -3.49 12.22 4.04
C SER A 35 -4.88 12.17 3.43
N THR A 36 -5.51 11.00 3.48
CA THR A 36 -6.89 10.84 3.01
C THR A 36 -7.92 11.52 3.93
N THR A 37 -7.52 12.06 5.08
CA THR A 37 -8.41 12.71 6.05
C THR A 37 -8.33 14.23 6.10
N ARG A 38 -7.13 14.83 6.19
CA ARG A 38 -6.97 16.29 6.08
C ARG A 38 -6.43 16.65 4.72
N GLY A 39 -7.23 17.31 3.90
CA GLY A 39 -6.86 17.61 2.51
C GLY A 39 -6.89 16.39 1.59
N GLY A 40 -7.63 15.32 1.97
CA GLY A 40 -7.69 14.04 1.24
C GLY A 40 -8.11 14.22 -0.21
N ALA A 41 -9.09 15.07 -0.47
CA ALA A 41 -9.48 15.37 -1.85
C ALA A 41 -8.33 15.96 -2.67
N ARG A 42 -7.55 16.88 -2.09
CA ARG A 42 -6.37 17.46 -2.78
C ARG A 42 -5.27 16.43 -3.01
N ALA A 43 -5.04 15.54 -2.04
CA ALA A 43 -4.05 14.46 -2.18
C ALA A 43 -4.48 13.46 -3.26
N LEU A 44 -5.74 13.08 -3.32
CA LEU A 44 -6.30 12.20 -4.35
C LEU A 44 -6.23 12.83 -5.74
N ILE A 45 -6.54 14.13 -5.88
CA ILE A 45 -6.39 14.85 -7.15
C ILE A 45 -4.91 14.84 -7.60
N LYS A 46 -3.97 15.11 -6.68
CA LYS A 46 -2.54 15.04 -7.01
C LYS A 46 -2.12 13.64 -7.45
N LEU A 47 -2.58 12.59 -6.76
CA LEU A 47 -2.28 11.21 -7.12
C LEU A 47 -2.90 10.84 -8.48
N LYS A 48 -4.13 11.28 -8.76
CA LYS A 48 -4.75 11.08 -10.06
C LYS A 48 -3.91 11.70 -11.17
N ASN A 49 -3.53 12.99 -11.05
CA ASN A 49 -2.70 13.66 -12.05
C ASN A 49 -1.34 12.99 -12.24
N ILE A 50 -0.75 12.49 -11.17
CA ILE A 50 0.52 11.76 -11.23
C ILE A 50 0.35 10.39 -11.88
N ALA A 51 -0.77 9.71 -11.65
CA ALA A 51 -1.10 8.46 -12.33
C ALA A 51 -1.28 8.67 -13.85
N GLU A 52 -1.97 9.75 -14.24
CA GLU A 52 -2.13 10.15 -15.64
C GLU A 52 -0.79 10.50 -16.31
N ALA A 53 0.19 11.00 -15.55
CA ALA A 53 1.57 11.21 -16.00
C ALA A 53 2.42 9.91 -16.06
N GLY A 54 1.79 8.74 -15.90
CA GLY A 54 2.41 7.43 -16.04
C GLY A 54 3.17 6.96 -14.80
N TYR A 55 2.89 7.52 -13.61
CA TYR A 55 3.40 7.00 -12.34
C TYR A 55 2.41 6.01 -11.72
N HIS A 56 2.94 5.07 -10.95
CA HIS A 56 2.16 4.12 -10.17
C HIS A 56 2.00 4.62 -8.74
N PRO A 57 0.78 5.08 -8.35
CA PRO A 57 0.53 5.50 -6.97
C PRO A 57 0.64 4.32 -6.00
N MET A 58 1.32 4.52 -4.88
CA MET A 58 1.45 3.55 -3.80
C MET A 58 0.87 4.17 -2.51
N LEU A 59 -0.07 3.47 -1.89
CA LEU A 59 -0.79 3.92 -0.70
C LEU A 59 -0.89 2.80 0.33
N THR A 60 -0.95 3.18 1.61
CA THR A 60 -1.42 2.29 2.67
C THR A 60 -2.95 2.33 2.70
N PRO A 61 -3.61 1.18 2.54
CA PRO A 61 -5.07 1.17 2.31
C PRO A 61 -5.90 1.50 3.55
N ASP A 62 -5.36 1.29 4.74
CA ASP A 62 -5.99 1.60 6.03
C ASP A 62 -5.89 3.09 6.43
N GLY A 63 -5.12 3.86 5.67
CA GLY A 63 -4.99 5.30 5.92
C GLY A 63 -4.28 5.64 7.24
N PRO A 64 -4.17 6.94 7.59
CA PRO A 64 -3.38 7.39 8.75
C PRO A 64 -4.04 7.22 10.11
N ARG A 65 -5.31 6.84 10.15
CA ARG A 65 -6.09 6.71 11.39
C ARG A 65 -6.66 5.31 11.61
N GLY A 66 -6.46 4.41 10.66
CA GLY A 66 -7.03 3.08 10.73
C GLY A 66 -8.56 3.04 10.59
N PRO A 67 -9.19 1.98 11.06
CA PRO A 67 -8.59 0.87 11.80
C PRO A 67 -7.66 0.01 10.93
N ILE A 68 -6.67 -0.61 11.59
CA ILE A 68 -5.69 -1.48 10.93
C ILE A 68 -6.38 -2.61 10.15
N TYR A 69 -5.87 -2.92 8.96
CA TYR A 69 -6.39 -3.94 8.04
C TYR A 69 -7.78 -3.64 7.46
N LYS A 70 -8.25 -2.40 7.54
CA LYS A 70 -9.49 -1.95 6.90
C LYS A 70 -9.21 -1.01 5.75
N VAL A 71 -9.75 -1.33 4.59
CA VAL A 71 -9.59 -0.52 3.39
C VAL A 71 -10.42 0.76 3.50
N GLN A 72 -9.77 1.89 3.30
CA GLN A 72 -10.42 3.21 3.25
C GLN A 72 -10.84 3.55 1.82
N HIS A 73 -11.94 4.27 1.66
CA HIS A 73 -12.51 4.61 0.34
C HIS A 73 -11.55 5.39 -0.59
N GLY A 74 -10.51 6.03 -0.06
CA GLY A 74 -9.59 6.85 -0.85
C GLY A 74 -8.89 6.10 -1.97
N ILE A 75 -8.44 4.85 -1.73
CA ILE A 75 -7.80 4.03 -2.76
C ILE A 75 -8.79 3.55 -3.82
N LEU A 76 -10.03 3.21 -3.40
CA LEU A 76 -11.09 2.76 -4.29
C LEU A 76 -11.54 3.91 -5.20
N PHE A 77 -11.70 5.10 -4.63
CA PHE A 77 -12.02 6.30 -5.38
C PHE A 77 -10.93 6.65 -6.41
N LEU A 78 -9.66 6.54 -6.03
CA LEU A 78 -8.54 6.74 -6.95
C LEU A 78 -8.60 5.75 -8.12
N ALA A 79 -8.81 4.46 -7.83
CA ALA A 79 -8.95 3.42 -8.85
C ALA A 79 -10.12 3.71 -9.79
N LEU A 80 -11.29 4.05 -9.24
CA LEU A 80 -12.46 4.42 -10.04
C LEU A 80 -12.18 5.62 -10.97
N LYS A 81 -11.53 6.66 -10.47
CA LYS A 81 -11.26 7.90 -11.23
C LYS A 81 -10.14 7.76 -12.26
N THR A 82 -9.23 6.81 -12.07
CA THR A 82 -8.10 6.58 -12.99
C THR A 82 -8.33 5.40 -13.93
N GLY A 83 -9.28 4.50 -13.62
CA GLY A 83 -9.48 3.22 -14.32
C GLY A 83 -8.35 2.22 -14.07
N LEU A 84 -7.36 2.53 -13.22
CA LEU A 84 -6.25 1.65 -12.93
C LEU A 84 -6.64 0.56 -11.92
N PRO A 85 -6.15 -0.68 -12.10
CA PRO A 85 -6.34 -1.73 -11.12
C PRO A 85 -5.56 -1.43 -9.84
N ILE A 86 -6.10 -1.88 -8.71
CA ILE A 86 -5.37 -1.91 -7.44
C ILE A 86 -4.62 -3.24 -7.37
N ILE A 87 -3.31 -3.19 -7.20
CA ILE A 87 -2.46 -4.37 -6.99
C ILE A 87 -2.16 -4.50 -5.50
N PRO A 88 -2.76 -5.47 -4.79
CA PRO A 88 -2.47 -5.72 -3.38
C PRO A 88 -1.04 -6.23 -3.21
N VAL A 89 -0.30 -5.67 -2.25
CA VAL A 89 1.08 -6.11 -1.95
C VAL A 89 1.19 -6.45 -0.47
N GLY A 90 1.41 -7.73 -0.19
CA GLY A 90 1.75 -8.21 1.14
C GLY A 90 3.26 -8.19 1.36
N THR A 91 3.69 -7.88 2.58
CA THR A 91 5.12 -7.84 2.93
C THR A 91 5.41 -8.61 4.21
N ALA A 92 6.57 -9.27 4.27
CA ALA A 92 7.09 -9.86 5.50
C ALA A 92 8.59 -9.60 5.66
N LEU A 93 9.01 -9.51 6.92
CA LEU A 93 10.39 -9.23 7.31
C LEU A 93 10.89 -10.33 8.24
N SER A 94 12.09 -10.89 7.99
CA SER A 94 12.68 -11.91 8.86
C SER A 94 13.17 -11.31 10.19
N HIS A 95 13.83 -10.14 10.13
CA HIS A 95 14.29 -9.41 11.31
C HIS A 95 13.63 -8.04 11.34
N LYS A 96 12.89 -7.76 12.40
CA LYS A 96 12.09 -6.54 12.53
C LYS A 96 11.93 -6.11 13.97
N ILE A 97 11.86 -4.81 14.19
CA ILE A 97 11.33 -4.22 15.42
C ILE A 97 9.87 -3.87 15.17
N LYS A 98 9.01 -4.17 16.12
CA LYS A 98 7.61 -3.74 16.14
C LYS A 98 7.53 -2.45 16.94
N VAL A 99 7.02 -1.39 16.32
CA VAL A 99 6.77 -0.12 17.01
C VAL A 99 5.40 -0.18 17.67
N GLY A 100 5.26 0.42 18.84
CA GLY A 100 4.00 0.49 19.60
C GLY A 100 2.99 1.49 19.01
N SER A 101 2.96 1.65 17.68
CA SER A 101 2.01 2.49 16.97
C SER A 101 0.67 1.76 16.72
N TRP A 102 -0.40 2.52 16.42
CA TRP A 102 -1.73 1.98 16.14
C TRP A 102 -1.73 0.98 14.98
N ASP A 103 -0.87 1.16 13.98
CA ASP A 103 -0.70 0.31 12.79
C ASP A 103 0.29 -0.84 12.98
N LYS A 104 0.86 -0.98 14.21
CA LYS A 104 1.89 -1.98 14.53
C LYS A 104 3.05 -1.96 13.53
N MET A 105 3.51 -0.77 13.16
CA MET A 105 4.57 -0.56 12.18
C MET A 105 5.75 -1.49 12.45
N ARG A 106 6.26 -2.08 11.37
CA ARG A 106 7.40 -3.02 11.40
C ARG A 106 8.60 -2.36 10.74
N VAL A 107 9.63 -2.10 11.52
CA VAL A 107 10.89 -1.52 11.02
C VAL A 107 11.86 -2.65 10.72
N PRO A 108 12.35 -2.79 9.46
CA PRO A 108 13.32 -3.80 9.11
C PRO A 108 14.66 -3.55 9.80
N LEU A 109 15.31 -4.62 10.26
CA LEU A 109 16.67 -4.57 10.77
C LEU A 109 17.68 -4.90 9.65
N PRO A 110 18.92 -4.39 9.76
CA PRO A 110 20.00 -4.75 8.84
C PRO A 110 20.18 -6.27 8.73
N PHE A 111 20.64 -6.72 7.54
CA PHE A 111 20.88 -8.13 7.19
C PHE A 111 19.64 -9.03 7.23
N GLY A 112 18.44 -8.45 7.41
CA GLY A 112 17.18 -9.17 7.30
C GLY A 112 16.77 -9.44 5.85
N LYS A 113 15.90 -10.44 5.66
CA LYS A 113 15.24 -10.74 4.38
C LYS A 113 13.87 -10.10 4.35
N THR A 114 13.49 -9.60 3.18
CA THR A 114 12.14 -9.09 2.90
C THR A 114 11.49 -9.95 1.83
N ALA A 115 10.27 -10.40 2.09
CA ALA A 115 9.41 -11.04 1.09
C ALA A 115 8.32 -10.08 0.65
N LEU A 116 8.00 -10.10 -0.64
CA LEU A 116 6.91 -9.35 -1.26
C LEU A 116 6.05 -10.34 -2.04
N THR A 117 4.76 -10.36 -1.76
CA THR A 117 3.78 -11.16 -2.51
C THR A 117 2.72 -10.24 -3.07
N TYR A 118 2.36 -10.49 -4.33
CA TYR A 118 1.33 -9.74 -5.04
C TYR A 118 0.04 -10.56 -5.05
N GLY A 119 -1.06 -9.95 -4.61
CA GLY A 119 -2.39 -10.50 -4.76
C GLY A 119 -2.95 -10.30 -6.17
N LYS A 120 -4.18 -10.74 -6.38
CA LYS A 120 -4.91 -10.50 -7.63
C LYS A 120 -5.26 -9.02 -7.76
N ALA A 121 -5.23 -8.51 -9.00
CA ALA A 121 -5.68 -7.15 -9.29
C ALA A 121 -7.17 -6.97 -8.97
N VAL A 122 -7.50 -5.87 -8.29
CA VAL A 122 -8.88 -5.48 -7.95
C VAL A 122 -9.24 -4.26 -8.80
N TYR A 123 -10.36 -4.35 -9.49
CA TYR A 123 -10.91 -3.28 -10.33
C TYR A 123 -12.11 -2.64 -9.65
N VAL A 124 -12.26 -1.32 -9.80
CA VAL A 124 -13.44 -0.57 -9.36
C VAL A 124 -14.00 0.16 -10.58
N ARG A 125 -15.16 -0.25 -11.06
CA ARG A 125 -15.76 0.26 -12.30
C ARG A 125 -16.90 1.23 -12.05
N SER A 126 -17.52 1.14 -10.88
CA SER A 126 -18.64 2.01 -10.49
C SER A 126 -18.65 2.26 -8.98
N ASP A 127 -19.37 3.28 -8.55
CA ASP A 127 -19.56 3.55 -7.13
C ASP A 127 -20.29 2.39 -6.41
N ALA A 128 -21.19 1.69 -7.10
CA ALA A 128 -21.92 0.55 -6.56
C ALA A 128 -21.02 -0.66 -6.24
N GLU A 129 -19.84 -0.75 -6.88
CA GLU A 129 -18.89 -1.85 -6.65
C GLU A 129 -17.91 -1.57 -5.50
N MET A 130 -17.90 -0.37 -4.93
CA MET A 130 -16.85 0.03 -3.96
C MET A 130 -16.79 -0.87 -2.73
N GLU A 131 -17.93 -1.24 -2.15
CA GLU A 131 -17.95 -2.09 -0.95
C GLU A 131 -17.45 -3.51 -1.26
N ALA A 132 -17.87 -4.08 -2.39
CA ALA A 132 -17.42 -5.39 -2.83
C ALA A 132 -15.92 -5.38 -3.17
N ALA A 133 -15.43 -4.32 -3.81
CA ALA A 133 -14.02 -4.12 -4.11
C ALA A 133 -13.17 -3.92 -2.84
N ALA A 134 -13.71 -3.22 -1.82
CA ALA A 134 -13.05 -3.09 -0.52
C ALA A 134 -12.85 -4.45 0.15
N ALA A 135 -13.91 -5.25 0.21
CA ALA A 135 -13.87 -6.59 0.81
C ALA A 135 -12.88 -7.51 0.06
N GLU A 136 -12.91 -7.49 -1.27
CA GLU A 136 -11.96 -8.28 -2.08
C GLU A 136 -10.52 -7.79 -1.88
N LEU A 137 -10.29 -6.48 -1.82
CA LEU A 137 -8.96 -5.91 -1.57
C LEU A 137 -8.43 -6.31 -0.19
N GLU A 138 -9.26 -6.25 0.87
CA GLU A 138 -8.88 -6.72 2.22
C GLU A 138 -8.48 -8.21 2.19
N LYS A 139 -9.27 -9.04 1.53
CA LYS A 139 -9.01 -10.47 1.37
C LYS A 139 -7.68 -10.73 0.67
N GLN A 140 -7.42 -10.04 -0.44
CA GLN A 140 -6.19 -10.16 -1.22
C GLN A 140 -4.96 -9.67 -0.45
N LEU A 141 -5.07 -8.57 0.31
CA LEU A 141 -3.99 -8.04 1.16
C LEU A 141 -3.63 -9.01 2.29
N ASN A 142 -4.63 -9.57 2.96
CA ASN A 142 -4.42 -10.54 4.03
C ASN A 142 -3.77 -11.82 3.50
N TRP A 143 -4.27 -12.35 2.36
CA TRP A 143 -3.67 -13.50 1.70
C TRP A 143 -2.22 -13.23 1.31
N ALA A 144 -1.93 -12.11 0.63
CA ALA A 144 -0.57 -11.77 0.20
C ALA A 144 0.39 -11.60 1.37
N THR A 145 -0.08 -11.04 2.50
CA THR A 145 0.72 -10.90 3.72
C THR A 145 1.02 -12.26 4.33
N ASP A 146 0.02 -13.15 4.44
CA ASP A 146 0.22 -14.52 4.94
C ASP A 146 1.23 -15.29 4.07
N GLN A 147 1.11 -15.22 2.75
CA GLN A 147 2.07 -15.88 1.85
C GLN A 147 3.49 -15.35 2.02
N SER A 148 3.67 -14.03 2.20
CA SER A 148 4.97 -13.44 2.49
C SER A 148 5.55 -13.93 3.82
N GLU A 149 4.71 -14.05 4.86
CA GLU A 149 5.12 -14.58 6.16
C GLU A 149 5.47 -16.07 6.10
N ARG A 150 4.69 -16.88 5.34
CA ARG A 150 5.01 -18.30 5.08
C ARG A 150 6.35 -18.46 4.40
N PHE A 151 6.63 -17.65 3.37
CA PHE A 151 7.91 -17.67 2.66
C PHE A 151 9.09 -17.35 3.59
N ILE A 152 8.99 -16.30 4.40
CA ILE A 152 10.04 -15.93 5.37
C ILE A 152 10.27 -17.03 6.41
N ASN A 153 9.20 -17.69 6.85
CA ASN A 153 9.25 -18.75 7.87
C ASN A 153 9.49 -20.15 7.27
N LYS A 154 9.79 -20.25 5.96
CA LYS A 154 10.00 -21.52 5.24
C LYS A 154 8.83 -22.50 5.35
N LYS A 155 7.60 -22.00 5.47
CA LYS A 155 6.37 -22.81 5.44
C LYS A 155 5.91 -23.00 3.98
N PRO A 156 5.19 -24.09 3.66
CA PRO A 156 4.66 -24.28 2.30
C PRO A 156 3.71 -23.14 1.92
N PHE A 157 3.73 -22.78 0.64
CA PHE A 157 2.77 -21.82 0.08
C PHE A 157 1.35 -22.36 0.18
N ASP A 158 0.41 -21.50 0.50
CA ASP A 158 -1.01 -21.82 0.39
C ASP A 158 -1.42 -21.71 -1.09
N THR A 159 -1.71 -22.84 -1.70
CA THR A 159 -2.13 -22.93 -3.10
C THR A 159 -3.61 -22.56 -3.28
N GLN A 160 -4.39 -22.51 -2.21
CA GLN A 160 -5.75 -22.02 -2.25
C GLN A 160 -5.72 -20.49 -2.40
N LYS A 161 -5.65 -20.03 -3.66
CA LYS A 161 -5.85 -18.61 -3.95
C LYS A 161 -7.28 -18.22 -3.58
N PRO A 162 -7.45 -17.10 -2.90
CA PRO A 162 -8.78 -16.56 -2.60
C PRO A 162 -9.52 -16.15 -3.87
#